data_17b0d88b1de3733d839e6efce6123a48
#
_entry.id   17b0d88b1de3733d839e6efce6123a48
#
_cell.length_a   1.000
_cell.length_b   1.000
_cell.length_c   1.000
_cell.angle_alpha   90.00
_cell.angle_beta   90.00
_cell.angle_gamma   90.00
#
_symmetry.space_group_name_H-M   'P 1'
#
loop_
_entity.id
_entity.type
_entity.pdbx_description
1 polymer ?
#
loop_
_entity_poly.entity_id
_entity_poly.type
_entity_poly.pdbx_seq_one_letter_code
_entity_poly.pdbx_strand_id
1 'polypeptide(L)'
;MAKVIGWGIPKSKRSKAPFYTKNQIVTVFDQVAILLELDGANVFRVRAYQNASRALGQLEKDLFDLVSEDLLIQTKGIGKGLASLVKDIVMEGHWGKLGELYDKVPTGLVEMVGIPGLGPKRARTLFEELGVSSVDGLKLACEENLVAELQGFGAKSQKKYLDGIELLRRNQGRSRLDIGLGFGIALRNRISKIPGVMEVELAGSARRRKETIGDLDLEVSAAPENQSGVIESILGLPGIADVKGAGGSKISLILEQSVMVPDSSRAKL
;
A
#
# COMPACT_ATOMS: atom_id res chain seq x y z
N MET A 1 4.86 -11.25 5.19
CA MET A 1 4.03 -12.28 5.82
C MET A 1 2.68 -11.66 6.17
N ALA A 2 1.59 -12.18 5.65
CA ALA A 2 0.26 -11.69 6.00
C ALA A 2 -0.38 -12.65 7.01
N LYS A 3 -0.99 -12.10 8.04
CA LYS A 3 -1.56 -12.85 9.15
C LYS A 3 -3.00 -12.42 9.35
N VAL A 4 -3.95 -13.32 9.14
CA VAL A 4 -5.35 -13.08 9.49
C VAL A 4 -5.55 -13.48 10.94
N ILE A 5 -5.87 -12.53 11.80
CA ILE A 5 -6.01 -12.76 13.24
C ILE A 5 -7.47 -12.65 13.63
N GLY A 6 -8.02 -13.78 14.08
CA GLY A 6 -9.17 -13.86 14.95
C GLY A 6 -10.53 -13.43 14.37
N TRP A 7 -11.55 -14.15 14.79
CA TRP A 7 -12.96 -13.86 14.55
C TRP A 7 -13.45 -12.92 15.64
N GLY A 8 -13.74 -11.66 15.27
CA GLY A 8 -14.40 -10.72 16.19
C GLY A 8 -15.91 -10.95 16.25
N ILE A 9 -16.50 -10.90 17.44
CA ILE A 9 -17.95 -10.76 17.59
C ILE A 9 -18.34 -9.41 16.96
N PRO A 10 -19.34 -9.36 16.05
CA PRO A 10 -19.75 -8.11 15.44
C PRO A 10 -20.13 -7.11 16.54
N LYS A 11 -19.39 -6.01 16.63
CA LYS A 11 -19.78 -4.88 17.48
C LYS A 11 -21.02 -4.26 16.86
N SER A 12 -22.17 -4.69 17.32
CA SER A 12 -23.46 -4.15 16.91
C SER A 12 -23.44 -2.64 17.06
N LYS A 13 -23.77 -1.94 15.97
CA LYS A 13 -24.03 -0.49 15.91
C LYS A 13 -22.78 0.41 16.03
N ARG A 14 -21.85 0.33 15.11
CA ARG A 14 -21.14 1.54 14.67
C ARG A 14 -21.87 2.12 13.45
N SER A 15 -22.89 2.89 13.72
CA SER A 15 -23.44 3.82 12.74
C SER A 15 -22.30 4.75 12.30
N LYS A 16 -21.90 4.67 11.03
CA LYS A 16 -21.11 5.69 10.34
C LYS A 16 -19.65 5.92 10.78
N ALA A 17 -18.89 4.89 11.17
CA ALA A 17 -17.44 5.04 11.26
C ALA A 17 -16.84 5.07 9.82
N PRO A 18 -15.90 5.99 9.54
CA PRO A 18 -15.25 6.04 8.23
C PRO A 18 -14.52 4.73 7.94
N PHE A 19 -14.56 4.26 6.68
CA PHE A 19 -13.83 3.05 6.26
C PHE A 19 -12.33 3.17 6.51
N TYR A 20 -11.78 4.39 6.38
CA TYR A 20 -10.37 4.68 6.57
C TYR A 20 -10.17 5.93 7.42
N THR A 21 -9.18 5.87 8.30
CA THR A 21 -8.77 7.04 9.08
C THR A 21 -8.03 8.06 8.19
N LYS A 22 -8.06 9.32 8.59
CA LYS A 22 -7.31 10.42 7.96
C LYS A 22 -5.87 10.01 7.62
N ASN A 23 -5.17 9.42 8.56
CA ASN A 23 -3.76 9.09 8.38
C ASN A 23 -3.53 7.87 7.47
N GLN A 24 -4.47 6.95 7.37
CA GLN A 24 -4.41 5.89 6.35
C GLN A 24 -4.53 6.48 4.95
N ILE A 25 -5.41 7.48 4.77
CA ILE A 25 -5.58 8.17 3.49
C ILE A 25 -4.32 8.99 3.15
N VAL A 26 -3.75 9.71 4.13
CA VAL A 26 -2.47 10.42 3.98
C VAL A 26 -1.38 9.48 3.48
N THR A 27 -1.20 8.33 4.15
CA THR A 27 -0.17 7.35 3.77
C THR A 27 -0.37 6.83 2.34
N VAL A 28 -1.61 6.53 1.95
CA VAL A 28 -1.90 6.06 0.59
C VAL A 28 -1.70 7.16 -0.44
N PHE A 29 -2.03 8.41 -0.14
CA PHE A 29 -1.78 9.53 -1.06
C PHE A 29 -0.29 9.76 -1.29
N ASP A 30 0.55 9.62 -0.26
CA ASP A 30 2.01 9.65 -0.39
C ASP A 30 2.50 8.51 -1.30
N GLN A 31 1.95 7.32 -1.12
CA GLN A 31 2.27 6.17 -1.97
C GLN A 31 1.83 6.37 -3.43
N VAL A 32 0.61 6.90 -3.65
CA VAL A 32 0.14 7.23 -5.01
C VAL A 32 1.06 8.26 -5.68
N ALA A 33 1.54 9.25 -4.95
CA ALA A 33 2.49 10.23 -5.48
C ALA A 33 3.81 9.55 -5.93
N ILE A 34 4.32 8.59 -5.15
CA ILE A 34 5.50 7.80 -5.51
C ILE A 34 5.24 6.98 -6.77
N LEU A 35 4.13 6.25 -6.84
CA LEU A 35 3.76 5.43 -8.00
C LEU A 35 3.60 6.28 -9.27
N LEU A 36 2.94 7.43 -9.16
CA LEU A 36 2.79 8.37 -10.27
C LEU A 36 4.14 8.91 -10.76
N GLU A 37 5.08 9.17 -9.86
CA GLU A 37 6.41 9.63 -10.24
C GLU A 37 7.22 8.51 -10.90
N LEU A 38 7.10 7.27 -10.43
CA LEU A 38 7.70 6.10 -11.05
C LEU A 38 7.08 5.79 -12.43
N ASP A 39 5.78 5.96 -12.59
CA ASP A 39 5.05 5.82 -13.88
C ASP A 39 5.36 6.98 -14.86
N GLY A 40 6.03 8.04 -14.41
CA GLY A 40 6.33 9.21 -15.21
C GLY A 40 5.16 10.14 -15.47
N ALA A 41 4.21 10.12 -14.59
CA ALA A 41 3.08 11.02 -14.67
C ALA A 41 3.53 12.50 -14.63
N ASN A 42 2.68 13.37 -15.17
CA ASN A 42 2.91 14.80 -15.12
C ASN A 42 3.15 15.27 -13.67
N VAL A 43 4.19 16.10 -13.51
CA VAL A 43 4.63 16.62 -12.21
C VAL A 43 3.53 17.36 -11.44
N PHE A 44 2.57 17.98 -12.14
CA PHE A 44 1.42 18.63 -11.49
C PHE A 44 0.49 17.61 -10.83
N ARG A 45 0.32 16.44 -11.46
CA ARG A 45 -0.47 15.34 -10.88
C ARG A 45 0.20 14.76 -9.64
N VAL A 46 1.50 14.52 -9.69
CA VAL A 46 2.29 14.08 -8.51
C VAL A 46 2.15 15.08 -7.37
N ARG A 47 2.38 16.38 -7.67
CA ARG A 47 2.25 17.45 -6.67
C ARG A 47 0.85 17.59 -6.09
N ALA A 48 -0.19 17.32 -6.87
CA ALA A 48 -1.56 17.37 -6.38
C ALA A 48 -1.78 16.36 -5.24
N TYR A 49 -1.31 15.11 -5.39
CA TYR A 49 -1.39 14.10 -4.33
C TYR A 49 -0.51 14.44 -3.13
N GLN A 50 0.72 14.93 -3.35
CA GLN A 50 1.62 15.38 -2.28
C GLN A 50 1.05 16.55 -1.49
N ASN A 51 0.40 17.51 -2.17
CA ASN A 51 -0.24 18.64 -1.51
C ASN A 51 -1.48 18.21 -0.72
N ALA A 52 -2.29 17.32 -1.30
CA ALA A 52 -3.47 16.79 -0.63
C ALA A 52 -3.09 15.93 0.58
N SER A 53 -2.06 15.09 0.49
CA SER A 53 -1.53 14.34 1.63
C SER A 53 -1.14 15.27 2.78
N ARG A 54 -0.35 16.32 2.49
CA ARG A 54 0.05 17.31 3.50
C ARG A 54 -1.14 18.06 4.08
N ALA A 55 -2.09 18.50 3.23
CA ALA A 55 -3.28 19.21 3.67
C ALA A 55 -4.16 18.34 4.57
N LEU A 56 -4.39 17.08 4.19
CA LEU A 56 -5.10 16.11 5.02
C LEU A 56 -4.39 15.87 6.36
N GLY A 57 -3.06 15.74 6.34
CA GLY A 57 -2.26 15.54 7.56
C GLY A 57 -2.39 16.69 8.56
N GLN A 58 -2.56 17.91 8.08
CA GLN A 58 -2.66 19.13 8.87
C GLN A 58 -4.10 19.47 9.32
N LEU A 59 -5.12 18.71 8.88
CA LEU A 59 -6.50 18.95 9.31
C LEU A 59 -6.64 18.78 10.82
N GLU A 60 -7.19 19.80 11.49
CA GLU A 60 -7.55 19.75 12.90
C GLU A 60 -8.94 19.15 13.10
N LYS A 61 -9.86 19.46 12.16
CA LYS A 61 -11.23 18.94 12.17
C LYS A 61 -11.26 17.46 11.77
N ASP A 62 -12.26 16.76 12.26
CA ASP A 62 -12.51 15.39 11.83
C ASP A 62 -12.75 15.30 10.33
N LEU A 63 -12.12 14.32 9.69
CA LEU A 63 -12.22 14.17 8.24
C LEU A 63 -13.61 13.72 7.79
N PHE A 64 -14.27 12.89 8.60
CA PHE A 64 -15.61 12.41 8.30
C PHE A 64 -16.62 13.56 8.31
N ASP A 65 -16.51 14.49 9.25
CA ASP A 65 -17.38 15.67 9.33
C ASP A 65 -17.18 16.55 8.09
N LEU A 66 -15.93 16.87 7.74
CA LEU A 66 -15.62 17.67 6.54
C LEU A 66 -16.14 17.06 5.25
N VAL A 67 -16.06 15.73 5.13
CA VAL A 67 -16.55 14.99 3.97
C VAL A 67 -18.07 14.97 3.94
N SER A 68 -18.73 14.75 5.09
CA SER A 68 -20.19 14.69 5.20
C SER A 68 -20.86 16.04 4.89
N GLU A 69 -20.18 17.14 5.21
CA GLU A 69 -20.65 18.51 4.97
C GLU A 69 -20.20 19.10 3.63
N ASP A 70 -19.52 18.29 2.78
CA ASP A 70 -18.90 18.72 1.50
C ASP A 70 -17.91 19.91 1.64
N LEU A 71 -17.33 20.10 2.82
CA LEU A 71 -16.41 21.20 3.14
C LEU A 71 -14.95 20.91 2.76
N LEU A 72 -14.62 19.66 2.44
CA LEU A 72 -13.24 19.26 2.15
C LEU A 72 -12.64 20.03 0.95
N ILE A 73 -13.45 20.37 -0.03
CA ILE A 73 -13.04 21.15 -1.21
C ILE A 73 -12.54 22.57 -0.86
N GLN A 74 -12.94 23.11 0.30
CA GLN A 74 -12.49 24.42 0.78
C GLN A 74 -11.10 24.35 1.41
N THR A 75 -10.57 23.14 1.62
CA THR A 75 -9.23 22.94 2.18
C THR A 75 -8.17 23.28 1.12
N LYS A 76 -7.34 24.28 1.41
CA LYS A 76 -6.24 24.66 0.52
C LYS A 76 -5.33 23.45 0.26
N GLY A 77 -5.10 23.16 -1.02
CA GLY A 77 -4.27 22.03 -1.45
C GLY A 77 -5.07 20.78 -1.84
N ILE A 78 -6.39 20.76 -1.65
CA ILE A 78 -7.27 19.67 -2.07
C ILE A 78 -8.19 20.19 -3.17
N GLY A 79 -7.94 19.77 -4.41
CA GLY A 79 -8.79 20.10 -5.55
C GLY A 79 -10.05 19.22 -5.62
N LYS A 80 -11.04 19.65 -6.43
CA LYS A 80 -12.35 19.00 -6.58
C LYS A 80 -12.25 17.48 -6.81
N GLY A 81 -11.35 17.03 -7.71
CA GLY A 81 -11.20 15.60 -8.00
C GLY A 81 -10.66 14.78 -6.82
N LEU A 82 -9.71 15.34 -6.05
CA LEU A 82 -9.18 14.67 -4.87
C LEU A 82 -10.16 14.74 -3.69
N ALA A 83 -10.92 15.81 -3.56
CA ALA A 83 -11.99 15.88 -2.57
C ALA A 83 -13.06 14.80 -2.81
N SER A 84 -13.47 14.60 -4.07
CA SER A 84 -14.39 13.52 -4.45
C SER A 84 -13.79 12.15 -4.15
N LEU A 85 -12.53 11.91 -4.51
CA LEU A 85 -11.85 10.64 -4.22
C LEU A 85 -11.77 10.38 -2.70
N VAL A 86 -11.44 11.38 -1.89
CA VAL A 86 -11.43 11.24 -0.43
C VAL A 86 -12.81 10.91 0.10
N LYS A 87 -13.86 11.51 -0.46
CA LYS A 87 -15.26 11.22 -0.10
C LYS A 87 -15.59 9.75 -0.38
N ASP A 88 -15.27 9.24 -1.58
CA ASP A 88 -15.50 7.84 -1.95
C ASP A 88 -14.73 6.87 -1.03
N ILE A 89 -13.49 7.23 -0.67
CA ILE A 89 -12.67 6.46 0.26
C ILE A 89 -13.29 6.42 1.67
N VAL A 90 -13.68 7.59 2.19
CA VAL A 90 -14.19 7.72 3.56
C VAL A 90 -15.56 7.09 3.71
N MET A 91 -16.46 7.33 2.74
CA MET A 91 -17.87 6.94 2.81
C MET A 91 -18.13 5.52 2.30
N GLU A 92 -17.37 5.07 1.29
CA GLU A 92 -17.62 3.83 0.55
C GLU A 92 -16.43 2.84 0.61
N GLY A 93 -15.29 3.28 1.12
CA GLY A 93 -14.06 2.47 1.12
C GLY A 93 -13.45 2.26 -0.26
N HIS A 94 -13.88 3.02 -1.28
CA HIS A 94 -13.48 2.83 -2.66
C HIS A 94 -12.29 3.72 -3.06
N TRP A 95 -11.19 3.10 -3.48
CA TRP A 95 -9.92 3.77 -3.81
C TRP A 95 -9.76 4.13 -5.30
N GLY A 96 -10.82 4.06 -6.10
CA GLY A 96 -10.79 4.36 -7.52
C GLY A 96 -9.73 3.54 -8.27
N LYS A 97 -8.93 4.23 -9.09
CA LYS A 97 -7.93 3.62 -9.99
C LYS A 97 -6.57 3.33 -9.34
N LEU A 98 -6.48 3.30 -8.01
CA LEU A 98 -5.19 3.03 -7.35
C LEU A 98 -4.59 1.68 -7.77
N GLY A 99 -5.43 0.66 -7.97
CA GLY A 99 -5.01 -0.65 -8.45
C GLY A 99 -4.29 -0.59 -9.80
N GLU A 100 -4.82 0.21 -10.74
CA GLU A 100 -4.22 0.36 -12.07
C GLU A 100 -2.80 0.95 -12.05
N LEU A 101 -2.47 1.75 -11.03
CA LEU A 101 -1.12 2.31 -10.88
C LEU A 101 -0.12 1.25 -10.44
N TYR A 102 -0.54 0.33 -9.57
CA TYR A 102 0.31 -0.79 -9.16
C TYR A 102 0.59 -1.76 -10.31
N ASP A 103 -0.38 -1.94 -11.22
CA ASP A 103 -0.20 -2.81 -12.41
C ASP A 103 0.83 -2.24 -13.39
N LYS A 104 1.01 -0.92 -13.43
CA LYS A 104 1.92 -0.24 -14.35
C LYS A 104 3.36 -0.15 -13.86
N VAL A 105 3.55 -0.10 -12.54
CA VAL A 105 4.86 0.12 -11.94
C VAL A 105 5.43 -1.21 -11.45
N PRO A 106 6.60 -1.66 -11.94
CA PRO A 106 7.26 -2.84 -11.41
C PRO A 106 7.45 -2.75 -9.89
N THR A 107 7.02 -3.79 -9.16
CA THR A 107 7.06 -3.81 -7.69
C THR A 107 8.45 -3.56 -7.13
N GLY A 108 9.49 -4.05 -7.81
CA GLY A 108 10.87 -3.83 -7.40
C GLY A 108 11.31 -2.37 -7.44
N LEU A 109 10.71 -1.51 -8.31
CA LEU A 109 10.98 -0.08 -8.30
C LEU A 109 10.43 0.59 -7.03
N VAL A 110 9.26 0.16 -6.58
CA VAL A 110 8.67 0.65 -5.32
C VAL A 110 9.56 0.25 -4.13
N GLU A 111 10.07 -0.98 -4.14
CA GLU A 111 11.01 -1.47 -3.13
C GLU A 111 12.32 -0.67 -3.14
N MET A 112 12.86 -0.37 -4.32
CA MET A 112 14.08 0.45 -4.49
C MET A 112 13.93 1.86 -3.90
N VAL A 113 12.75 2.48 -3.96
CA VAL A 113 12.50 3.80 -3.34
C VAL A 113 12.66 3.75 -1.81
N GLY A 114 12.57 2.57 -1.21
CA GLY A 114 12.89 2.36 0.20
C GLY A 114 14.37 2.53 0.57
N ILE A 115 15.27 2.52 -0.42
CA ILE A 115 16.72 2.68 -0.21
C ILE A 115 17.04 4.15 0.11
N PRO A 116 17.73 4.45 1.22
CA PRO A 116 18.08 5.81 1.61
C PRO A 116 18.80 6.59 0.50
N GLY A 117 18.19 7.69 0.06
CA GLY A 117 18.72 8.58 -0.99
C GLY A 117 18.40 8.15 -2.42
N LEU A 118 17.66 7.06 -2.62
CA LEU A 118 17.11 6.66 -3.90
C LEU A 118 15.61 7.04 -3.95
N GLY A 119 15.33 8.26 -4.38
CA GLY A 119 13.95 8.72 -4.56
C GLY A 119 13.33 8.20 -5.87
N PRO A 120 12.01 8.36 -6.06
CA PRO A 120 11.28 7.82 -7.22
C PRO A 120 11.87 8.26 -8.56
N LYS A 121 12.24 9.54 -8.70
CA LYS A 121 12.84 10.06 -9.93
C LYS A 121 14.14 9.34 -10.30
N ARG A 122 15.02 9.09 -9.32
CA ARG A 122 16.28 8.39 -9.55
C ARG A 122 16.06 6.91 -9.81
N ALA A 123 15.13 6.27 -9.10
CA ALA A 123 14.74 4.89 -9.35
C ALA A 123 14.22 4.72 -10.77
N ARG A 124 13.39 5.64 -11.25
CA ARG A 124 12.91 5.67 -12.62
C ARG A 124 14.06 5.84 -13.62
N THR A 125 14.99 6.77 -13.41
CA THR A 125 16.16 6.95 -14.29
C THR A 125 16.99 5.67 -14.38
N LEU A 126 17.23 4.96 -13.25
CA LEU A 126 17.93 3.68 -13.25
C LEU A 126 17.18 2.59 -14.04
N PHE A 127 15.86 2.62 -14.00
CA PHE A 127 15.04 1.70 -14.79
C PHE A 127 15.09 2.03 -16.28
N GLU A 128 14.94 3.30 -16.66
CA GLU A 128 14.92 3.75 -18.05
C GLU A 128 16.29 3.60 -18.73
N GLU A 129 17.38 3.92 -18.03
CA GLU A 129 18.73 3.94 -18.62
C GLU A 129 19.48 2.60 -18.49
N LEU A 130 19.26 1.87 -17.40
CA LEU A 130 20.01 0.63 -17.10
C LEU A 130 19.11 -0.62 -17.06
N GLY A 131 17.79 -0.49 -17.22
CA GLY A 131 16.86 -1.61 -17.09
C GLY A 131 16.72 -2.14 -15.65
N VAL A 132 17.22 -1.44 -14.65
CA VAL A 132 17.22 -1.87 -13.26
C VAL A 132 15.83 -1.78 -12.67
N SER A 133 15.18 -2.92 -12.44
CA SER A 133 13.80 -3.01 -11.93
C SER A 133 13.67 -3.68 -10.56
N SER A 134 14.79 -4.00 -9.89
CA SER A 134 14.79 -4.67 -8.59
C SER A 134 15.98 -4.24 -7.73
N VAL A 135 15.89 -4.49 -6.42
CA VAL A 135 16.99 -4.23 -5.47
C VAL A 135 18.24 -5.06 -5.81
N ASP A 136 18.05 -6.30 -6.25
CA ASP A 136 19.18 -7.17 -6.67
C ASP A 136 19.82 -6.68 -7.96
N GLY A 137 19.01 -6.25 -8.94
CA GLY A 137 19.51 -5.62 -10.15
C GLY A 137 20.27 -4.33 -9.87
N LEU A 138 19.79 -3.51 -8.92
CA LEU A 138 20.50 -2.31 -8.49
C LEU A 138 21.85 -2.64 -7.84
N LYS A 139 21.89 -3.70 -7.01
CA LYS A 139 23.14 -4.14 -6.39
C LYS A 139 24.16 -4.50 -7.45
N LEU A 140 23.77 -5.32 -8.43
CA LEU A 140 24.65 -5.74 -9.52
C LEU A 140 25.15 -4.54 -10.33
N ALA A 141 24.27 -3.63 -10.73
CA ALA A 141 24.63 -2.41 -11.45
C ALA A 141 25.60 -1.51 -10.66
N CYS A 142 25.48 -1.48 -9.33
CA CYS A 142 26.44 -0.78 -8.48
C CYS A 142 27.80 -1.51 -8.41
N GLU A 143 27.81 -2.83 -8.32
CA GLU A 143 29.05 -3.65 -8.28
C GLU A 143 29.81 -3.56 -9.59
N GLU A 144 29.11 -3.41 -10.72
CA GLU A 144 29.67 -3.23 -12.06
C GLU A 144 30.02 -1.75 -12.37
N ASN A 145 29.86 -0.83 -11.42
CA ASN A 145 30.06 0.63 -11.55
C ASN A 145 29.16 1.35 -12.56
N LEU A 146 28.16 0.72 -13.13
CA LEU A 146 27.24 1.30 -14.10
C LEU A 146 26.46 2.51 -13.53
N VAL A 147 26.12 2.46 -12.25
CA VAL A 147 25.41 3.56 -11.57
C VAL A 147 26.31 4.78 -11.41
N ALA A 148 27.60 4.59 -11.13
CA ALA A 148 28.53 5.70 -10.96
C ALA A 148 28.81 6.46 -12.27
N GLU A 149 28.73 5.79 -13.42
CA GLU A 149 28.93 6.36 -14.75
C GLU A 149 27.72 7.12 -15.28
N LEU A 150 26.53 6.89 -14.68
CA LEU A 150 25.30 7.52 -15.13
C LEU A 150 25.26 9.01 -14.79
N GLN A 151 24.84 9.84 -15.75
CA GLN A 151 24.74 11.29 -15.55
C GLN A 151 23.80 11.64 -14.38
N GLY A 152 24.27 12.44 -13.44
CA GLY A 152 23.51 12.84 -12.23
C GLY A 152 23.61 11.86 -11.07
N PHE A 153 24.39 10.80 -11.25
CA PHE A 153 24.79 9.86 -10.20
C PHE A 153 26.29 10.05 -9.88
N GLY A 154 26.97 9.09 -9.41
CA GLY A 154 28.40 9.14 -9.13
C GLY A 154 28.78 8.18 -8.02
N ALA A 155 30.06 7.94 -7.81
CA ALA A 155 30.59 6.97 -6.86
C ALA A 155 30.02 7.13 -5.43
N LYS A 156 29.79 8.37 -4.99
CA LYS A 156 29.19 8.65 -3.67
C LYS A 156 27.74 8.16 -3.57
N SER A 157 26.96 8.36 -4.64
CA SER A 157 25.56 7.87 -4.68
C SER A 157 25.53 6.35 -4.74
N GLN A 158 26.35 5.74 -5.58
CA GLN A 158 26.49 4.28 -5.72
C GLN A 158 26.83 3.64 -4.38
N LYS A 159 27.86 4.16 -3.68
CA LYS A 159 28.21 3.65 -2.34
C LYS A 159 27.04 3.76 -1.38
N LYS A 160 26.34 4.89 -1.36
CA LYS A 160 25.16 5.09 -0.50
C LYS A 160 24.05 4.08 -0.79
N TYR A 161 23.86 3.70 -2.08
CA TYR A 161 22.87 2.70 -2.45
C TYR A 161 23.29 1.30 -2.01
N LEU A 162 24.55 0.92 -2.13
CA LEU A 162 25.06 -0.35 -1.61
C LEU A 162 24.85 -0.45 -0.09
N ASP A 163 25.24 0.59 0.66
CA ASP A 163 25.04 0.64 2.11
C ASP A 163 23.53 0.54 2.46
N GLY A 164 22.67 1.21 1.67
CA GLY A 164 21.23 1.20 1.83
C GLY A 164 20.60 -0.16 1.53
N ILE A 165 21.09 -0.87 0.52
CA ILE A 165 20.67 -2.24 0.19
C ILE A 165 21.01 -3.20 1.34
N GLU A 166 22.21 -3.09 1.91
CA GLU A 166 22.59 -3.91 3.08
C GLU A 166 21.66 -3.64 4.27
N LEU A 167 21.34 -2.37 4.54
CA LEU A 167 20.41 -2.00 5.61
C LEU A 167 19.01 -2.58 5.35
N LEU A 168 18.52 -2.50 4.11
CA LEU A 168 17.24 -3.06 3.71
C LEU A 168 17.21 -4.56 3.88
N ARG A 169 18.29 -5.27 3.53
CA ARG A 169 18.42 -6.73 3.72
C ARG A 169 18.52 -7.15 5.18
N ARG A 170 19.22 -6.38 6.04
CA ARG A 170 19.24 -6.63 7.51
C ARG A 170 17.84 -6.50 8.12
N ASN A 171 16.99 -5.67 7.53
CA ASN A 171 15.60 -5.50 7.92
C ASN A 171 14.65 -6.44 7.13
N GLN A 172 15.17 -7.50 6.49
CA GLN A 172 14.37 -8.46 5.71
C GLN A 172 13.18 -8.98 6.51
N GLY A 173 12.02 -8.96 5.88
CA GLY A 173 10.74 -9.31 6.50
C GLY A 173 10.00 -8.11 7.11
N ARG A 174 10.55 -6.89 7.06
CA ARG A 174 9.85 -5.68 7.47
C ARG A 174 9.72 -4.71 6.30
N SER A 175 8.48 -4.41 5.93
CA SER A 175 8.16 -3.40 4.93
C SER A 175 7.95 -2.04 5.60
N ARG A 176 8.22 -0.95 4.89
CA ARG A 176 7.80 0.37 5.33
C ARG A 176 6.28 0.39 5.48
N LEU A 177 5.80 1.19 6.44
CA LEU A 177 4.37 1.30 6.74
C LEU A 177 3.54 1.68 5.49
N ASP A 178 4.03 2.62 4.70
CA ASP A 178 3.35 3.12 3.50
C ASP A 178 3.14 2.01 2.45
N ILE A 179 4.16 1.19 2.21
CA ILE A 179 4.10 0.06 1.28
C ILE A 179 3.16 -1.03 1.84
N GLY A 180 3.39 -1.45 3.08
CA GLY A 180 2.60 -2.51 3.72
C GLY A 180 1.12 -2.13 3.91
N LEU A 181 0.81 -0.84 4.12
CA LEU A 181 -0.55 -0.37 4.27
C LEU A 181 -1.33 -0.44 2.95
N GLY A 182 -0.72 -0.06 1.83
CA GLY A 182 -1.35 -0.18 0.51
C GLY A 182 -1.74 -1.62 0.19
N PHE A 183 -0.85 -2.57 0.49
CA PHE A 183 -1.14 -4.01 0.36
C PHE A 183 -2.23 -4.47 1.30
N GLY A 184 -2.20 -4.01 2.55
CA GLY A 184 -3.22 -4.32 3.53
C GLY A 184 -4.61 -3.87 3.09
N ILE A 185 -4.71 -2.68 2.52
CA ILE A 185 -5.94 -2.14 1.96
C ILE A 185 -6.43 -2.98 0.78
N ALA A 186 -5.55 -3.35 -0.15
CA ALA A 186 -5.90 -4.18 -1.29
C ALA A 186 -6.40 -5.57 -0.86
N LEU A 187 -5.70 -6.21 0.07
CA LEU A 187 -6.09 -7.52 0.61
C LEU A 187 -7.41 -7.44 1.38
N ARG A 188 -7.59 -6.40 2.21
CA ARG A 188 -8.85 -6.13 2.90
C ARG A 188 -10.02 -6.05 1.90
N ASN A 189 -9.85 -5.28 0.83
CA ASN A 189 -10.89 -5.10 -0.20
C ASN A 189 -11.21 -6.40 -0.95
N ARG A 190 -10.27 -7.33 -1.07
CA ARG A 190 -10.53 -8.65 -1.65
C ARG A 190 -11.30 -9.53 -0.67
N ILE A 191 -10.86 -9.59 0.58
CA ILE A 191 -11.51 -10.41 1.61
C ILE A 191 -12.92 -9.91 1.91
N SER A 192 -13.15 -8.59 1.91
CA SER A 192 -14.48 -8.02 2.16
C SER A 192 -15.54 -8.41 1.12
N LYS A 193 -15.11 -8.86 -0.08
CA LYS A 193 -16.00 -9.33 -1.15
C LYS A 193 -16.36 -10.82 -1.04
N ILE A 194 -15.75 -11.56 -0.11
CA ILE A 194 -16.01 -12.99 0.09
C ILE A 194 -17.40 -13.14 0.72
N PRO A 195 -18.28 -13.98 0.16
CA PRO A 195 -19.59 -14.26 0.74
C PRO A 195 -19.48 -14.76 2.18
N GLY A 196 -20.29 -14.21 3.07
CA GLY A 196 -20.26 -14.54 4.50
C GLY A 196 -19.30 -13.71 5.35
N VAL A 197 -18.45 -12.88 4.75
CA VAL A 197 -17.66 -11.88 5.47
C VAL A 197 -18.54 -10.69 5.83
N MET A 198 -18.53 -10.31 7.10
CA MET A 198 -19.29 -9.18 7.64
C MET A 198 -18.43 -7.92 7.74
N GLU A 199 -17.19 -8.08 8.19
CA GLU A 199 -16.25 -6.97 8.39
C GLU A 199 -14.81 -7.46 8.25
N VAL A 200 -13.94 -6.61 7.71
CA VAL A 200 -12.50 -6.82 7.65
C VAL A 200 -11.79 -5.56 8.08
N GLU A 201 -10.92 -5.64 9.08
CA GLU A 201 -10.12 -4.51 9.56
C GLU A 201 -8.63 -4.84 9.54
N LEU A 202 -7.81 -3.81 9.26
CA LEU A 202 -6.37 -3.88 9.47
C LEU A 202 -6.07 -3.85 10.97
N ALA A 203 -5.21 -4.75 11.41
CA ALA A 203 -4.84 -4.91 12.81
C ALA A 203 -3.33 -4.79 13.04
N GLY A 204 -2.86 -5.16 14.20
CA GLY A 204 -1.44 -5.30 14.53
C GLY A 204 -0.61 -4.04 14.36
N SER A 205 0.57 -4.20 13.77
CA SER A 205 1.53 -3.10 13.55
C SER A 205 1.03 -2.08 12.52
N ALA A 206 0.25 -2.49 11.54
CA ALA A 206 -0.36 -1.61 10.54
C ALA A 206 -1.37 -0.65 11.20
N ARG A 207 -2.23 -1.16 12.09
CA ARG A 207 -3.17 -0.33 12.86
C ARG A 207 -2.46 0.63 13.80
N ARG A 208 -1.40 0.18 14.47
CA ARG A 208 -0.62 0.99 15.43
C ARG A 208 0.39 1.93 14.77
N ARG A 209 0.50 1.93 13.43
CA ARG A 209 1.36 2.81 12.63
C ARG A 209 2.83 2.78 13.05
N LYS A 210 3.36 1.60 13.23
CA LYS A 210 4.80 1.46 13.38
C LYS A 210 5.48 1.81 12.05
N GLU A 211 6.61 2.48 12.08
CA GLU A 211 7.37 2.90 10.89
C GLU A 211 7.65 1.75 9.92
N THR A 212 7.73 0.54 10.44
CA THR A 212 7.91 -0.69 9.66
C THR A 212 6.93 -1.77 10.10
N ILE A 213 6.44 -2.55 9.14
CA ILE A 213 5.54 -3.68 9.32
C ILE A 213 6.31 -4.95 8.99
N GLY A 214 6.37 -5.90 9.93
CA GLY A 214 6.92 -7.24 9.67
C GLY A 214 5.86 -8.18 9.12
N ASP A 215 4.69 -8.16 9.73
CA ASP A 215 3.52 -8.94 9.35
C ASP A 215 2.36 -8.01 9.08
N LEU A 216 1.51 -8.39 8.13
CA LEU A 216 0.25 -7.73 7.87
C LEU A 216 -0.86 -8.52 8.58
N ASP A 217 -1.44 -7.90 9.58
CA ASP A 217 -2.53 -8.48 10.36
C ASP A 217 -3.87 -7.95 9.89
N LEU A 218 -4.84 -8.85 9.64
CA LEU A 218 -6.24 -8.51 9.36
C LEU A 218 -7.14 -9.25 10.35
N GLU A 219 -8.14 -8.55 10.85
CA GLU A 219 -9.26 -9.12 11.60
C GLU A 219 -10.44 -9.28 10.64
N VAL A 220 -10.99 -10.50 10.56
CA VAL A 220 -12.13 -10.82 9.70
C VAL A 220 -13.27 -11.28 10.58
N SER A 221 -14.44 -10.69 10.39
CA SER A 221 -15.68 -11.05 11.09
C SER A 221 -16.60 -11.80 10.14
N ALA A 222 -17.12 -12.95 10.59
CA ALA A 222 -18.13 -13.73 9.90
C ALA A 222 -19.01 -14.44 10.93
N ALA A 223 -20.26 -14.78 10.55
CA ALA A 223 -21.12 -15.61 11.39
C ALA A 223 -20.51 -17.01 11.58
N PRO A 224 -20.72 -17.66 12.73
CA PRO A 224 -20.10 -18.96 13.03
C PRO A 224 -20.30 -20.00 11.93
N GLU A 225 -21.49 -20.07 11.36
CA GLU A 225 -21.86 -20.99 10.27
C GLU A 225 -21.11 -20.73 8.97
N ASN A 226 -20.61 -19.52 8.73
CA ASN A 226 -19.90 -19.12 7.51
C ASN A 226 -18.37 -19.21 7.66
N GLN A 227 -17.85 -19.38 8.87
CA GLN A 227 -16.41 -19.29 9.15
C GLN A 227 -15.57 -20.24 8.29
N SER A 228 -15.97 -21.51 8.20
CA SER A 228 -15.24 -22.51 7.39
C SER A 228 -15.19 -22.15 5.92
N GLY A 229 -16.31 -21.74 5.33
CA GLY A 229 -16.37 -21.33 3.93
C GLY A 229 -15.58 -20.04 3.64
N VAL A 230 -15.55 -19.11 4.58
CA VAL A 230 -14.72 -17.90 4.49
C VAL A 230 -13.24 -18.26 4.56
N ILE A 231 -12.84 -19.15 5.46
CA ILE A 231 -11.45 -19.65 5.55
C ILE A 231 -11.03 -20.29 4.23
N GLU A 232 -11.83 -21.20 3.68
CA GLU A 232 -11.55 -21.86 2.40
C GLU A 232 -11.43 -20.84 1.27
N SER A 233 -12.33 -19.86 1.23
CA SER A 233 -12.30 -18.79 0.23
C SER A 233 -11.05 -17.92 0.36
N ILE A 234 -10.60 -17.61 1.57
CA ILE A 234 -9.36 -16.88 1.80
C ILE A 234 -8.15 -17.71 1.35
N LEU A 235 -8.12 -19.00 1.66
CA LEU A 235 -7.05 -19.92 1.24
C LEU A 235 -7.01 -20.11 -0.29
N GLY A 236 -8.14 -19.96 -0.96
CA GLY A 236 -8.26 -20.01 -2.43
C GLY A 236 -7.97 -18.69 -3.14
N LEU A 237 -7.62 -17.62 -2.44
CA LEU A 237 -7.29 -16.34 -3.09
C LEU A 237 -6.04 -16.49 -3.95
N PRO A 238 -6.06 -15.93 -5.19
CA PRO A 238 -4.88 -15.97 -6.05
C PRO A 238 -3.72 -15.24 -5.37
N GLY A 239 -2.51 -15.86 -5.46
CA GLY A 239 -1.27 -15.32 -4.97
C GLY A 239 -0.93 -15.61 -3.52
N ILE A 240 -1.48 -16.63 -3.01
CA ILE A 240 -0.95 -17.27 -1.82
C ILE A 240 0.21 -18.17 -2.25
N ALA A 241 1.42 -17.82 -1.81
CA ALA A 241 2.62 -18.62 -2.08
C ALA A 241 2.72 -19.83 -1.14
N ASP A 242 2.29 -19.67 0.13
CA ASP A 242 2.38 -20.74 1.13
C ASP A 242 1.41 -20.47 2.30
N VAL A 243 0.94 -21.55 2.92
CA VAL A 243 0.11 -21.54 4.13
C VAL A 243 0.94 -22.01 5.32
N LYS A 244 1.37 -21.07 6.15
CA LYS A 244 2.17 -21.40 7.36
C LYS A 244 1.36 -22.02 8.47
N GLY A 245 0.06 -21.81 8.48
CA GLY A 245 -0.86 -22.42 9.42
C GLY A 245 -2.29 -21.96 9.16
N ALA A 246 -3.23 -22.91 9.25
CA ALA A 246 -4.67 -22.66 9.17
C ALA A 246 -5.34 -23.32 10.36
N GLY A 247 -5.87 -22.52 11.28
CA GLY A 247 -6.68 -22.96 12.42
C GLY A 247 -8.06 -22.35 12.35
N GLY A 248 -8.98 -22.83 13.19
CA GLY A 248 -10.38 -22.37 13.17
C GLY A 248 -10.57 -20.86 13.43
N SER A 249 -9.57 -20.16 13.99
CA SER A 249 -9.64 -18.73 14.29
C SER A 249 -8.47 -17.92 13.77
N LYS A 250 -7.47 -18.55 13.15
CA LYS A 250 -6.26 -17.88 12.67
C LYS A 250 -5.66 -18.56 11.48
N ILE A 251 -5.40 -17.79 10.43
CA ILE A 251 -4.69 -18.22 9.23
C ILE A 251 -3.41 -17.41 9.12
N SER A 252 -2.31 -18.06 8.79
CA SER A 252 -1.03 -17.42 8.50
C SER A 252 -0.59 -17.77 7.09
N LEU A 253 -0.43 -16.79 6.24
CA LEU A 253 -0.17 -16.94 4.81
C LEU A 253 1.13 -16.24 4.42
N ILE A 254 1.81 -16.77 3.42
CA ILE A 254 2.82 -16.06 2.64
C ILE A 254 2.16 -15.70 1.31
N LEU A 255 2.20 -14.41 0.97
CA LEU A 255 1.72 -13.93 -0.31
C LEU A 255 2.89 -13.83 -1.30
N GLU A 256 2.64 -14.17 -2.55
CA GLU A 256 3.58 -13.88 -3.63
C GLU A 256 3.73 -12.36 -3.81
N GLN A 257 4.93 -11.90 -4.16
CA GLN A 257 5.15 -10.47 -4.43
C GLN A 257 4.27 -9.93 -5.57
N SER A 258 3.96 -10.79 -6.55
CA SER A 258 3.09 -10.45 -7.70
C SER A 258 1.63 -10.20 -7.34
N VAL A 259 1.17 -10.65 -6.18
CA VAL A 259 -0.23 -10.54 -5.75
C VAL A 259 -0.50 -9.29 -4.94
N MET A 260 0.52 -8.60 -4.62
CA MET A 260 0.42 -7.28 -4.01
C MET A 260 -0.19 -6.23 -4.95
N VAL A 261 -0.54 -6.62 -6.19
CA VAL A 261 -1.18 -5.79 -7.20
C VAL A 261 -2.66 -6.15 -7.27
N PRO A 262 -3.59 -5.18 -7.10
CA PRO A 262 -5.01 -5.42 -7.31
C PRO A 262 -5.26 -5.82 -8.78
N ASP A 263 -5.78 -7.02 -9.02
CA ASP A 263 -6.17 -7.49 -10.34
C ASP A 263 -7.34 -6.64 -10.88
N SER A 264 -7.00 -5.63 -11.68
CA SER A 264 -7.98 -4.79 -12.39
C SER A 264 -8.60 -5.49 -13.61
N SER A 265 -8.06 -6.65 -14.03
CA SER A 265 -8.49 -7.35 -15.24
C SER A 265 -9.74 -8.22 -15.07
N ARG A 266 -10.19 -8.49 -13.85
CA ARG A 266 -11.36 -9.33 -13.53
C ARG A 266 -12.63 -8.58 -13.11
N ALA A 267 -12.66 -7.27 -13.20
CA ALA A 267 -13.89 -6.48 -12.97
C ALA A 267 -14.81 -6.40 -14.20
N LYS A 268 -14.77 -7.43 -15.06
CA LYS A 268 -15.77 -7.66 -16.11
C LYS A 268 -16.33 -9.06 -15.92
N LEU A 269 -17.32 -9.16 -15.05
CA LEU A 269 -18.43 -10.13 -15.13
C LEU A 269 -19.53 -9.63 -14.19
#